data_21096c2c274210b08e22229acc3638dd
#
_entry.id   21096c2c274210b08e22229acc3638dd
#
_cell.length_a   1.000
_cell.length_b   1.000
_cell.length_c   1.000
_cell.angle_alpha   90.00
_cell.angle_beta   90.00
_cell.angle_gamma   90.00
#
_symmetry.space_group_name_H-M   'P 1'
#
loop_
_entity.id
_entity.type
_entity.pdbx_description
1 polymer ?
#
loop_
_entity_poly.entity_id
_entity_poly.type
_entity_poly.pdbx_seq_one_letter_code
_entity_poly.pdbx_strand_id
1 'polypeptide(L)'
;DVQNIGQFEQGNWPNLDWNKWTDKPCAVVGTLRGTERIIWECQKRNHPFYYMDHAYFGATRDYKSGPSGVLYRLIRSQMQLNYIVELEKEDYQRIKKFGKQEWKPFHKNGEHILLCPPTKAICRLYNLGDEQLWIDTQLTELQKYTDRNIIVRKKDTKVSLQKHLENCHAIVTYQSTAAIEAI
;
A
#
# COMPACT_ATOMS: atom_id res chain seq x y z
N ASP A 1 11.14 20.90 11.85
CA ASP A 1 12.14 19.85 12.05
C ASP A 1 11.44 18.54 12.38
N VAL A 2 11.71 17.50 11.62
CA VAL A 2 11.25 16.13 11.87
C VAL A 2 12.35 15.41 12.62
N GLN A 3 12.05 14.94 13.81
CA GLN A 3 12.99 14.12 14.57
C GLN A 3 12.77 12.64 14.19
N ASN A 4 13.84 11.97 13.78
CA ASN A 4 13.83 10.53 13.65
C ASN A 4 13.79 9.92 15.07
N ILE A 5 12.73 9.19 15.40
CA ILE A 5 12.55 8.57 16.72
C ILE A 5 13.33 7.25 16.81
N GLY A 6 14.42 7.16 16.19
CA GLY A 6 15.36 6.06 16.29
C GLY A 6 15.85 5.58 14.95
N GLN A 7 17.12 5.34 14.87
CA GLN A 7 17.68 4.46 13.85
C GLN A 7 17.32 3.04 14.27
N PHE A 8 16.43 2.42 13.52
CA PHE A 8 16.10 1.02 13.75
C PHE A 8 17.17 0.18 13.09
N GLU A 9 18.05 -0.39 13.87
CA GLU A 9 18.93 -1.45 13.38
C GLU A 9 18.10 -2.65 12.95
N GLN A 10 18.51 -3.25 11.87
CA GLN A 10 17.82 -4.38 11.25
C GLN A 10 17.79 -5.57 12.25
N GLY A 11 16.61 -5.89 12.76
CA GLY A 11 16.40 -7.05 13.63
C GLY A 11 16.23 -6.75 15.13
N ASN A 12 16.64 -5.59 15.62
CA ASN A 12 16.39 -5.18 17.00
C ASN A 12 15.35 -4.06 17.01
N TRP A 13 14.12 -4.40 17.39
CA TRP A 13 13.17 -3.39 17.82
C TRP A 13 13.75 -2.75 19.04
N PRO A 14 14.01 -1.44 18.99
CA PRO A 14 14.58 -0.79 20.13
C PRO A 14 13.64 -0.99 21.30
N ASN A 15 14.20 -1.13 22.45
CA ASN A 15 13.58 -0.83 23.71
C ASN A 15 13.23 0.66 23.69
N LEU A 16 12.28 1.07 22.83
CA LEU A 16 11.76 2.42 22.87
C LEU A 16 11.13 2.56 24.23
N ASP A 17 11.67 3.44 25.04
CA ASP A 17 11.04 3.83 26.28
C ASP A 17 9.79 4.66 25.93
N TRP A 18 8.67 3.97 25.75
CA TRP A 18 7.38 4.59 25.43
C TRP A 18 6.92 5.60 26.48
N ASN A 19 7.58 5.67 27.63
CA ASN A 19 7.33 6.68 28.65
C ASN A 19 8.06 8.00 28.34
N LYS A 20 9.12 7.96 27.52
CA LYS A 20 9.86 9.13 27.07
C LYS A 20 9.40 9.54 25.66
N TRP A 21 8.17 10.04 25.59
CA TRP A 21 7.66 10.51 24.31
C TRP A 21 8.22 11.87 23.93
N THR A 22 8.35 12.11 22.63
CA THR A 22 8.82 13.40 22.08
C THR A 22 7.66 14.38 21.89
N ASP A 23 7.93 15.67 21.97
CA ASP A 23 7.05 16.75 21.57
C ASP A 23 7.14 17.10 20.08
N LYS A 24 8.14 16.54 19.38
CA LYS A 24 8.37 16.75 17.95
C LYS A 24 7.62 15.72 17.11
N PRO A 25 7.15 16.11 15.88
CA PRO A 25 6.51 15.18 14.97
C PRO A 25 7.38 13.96 14.66
N CYS A 26 6.75 12.79 14.59
CA CYS A 26 7.42 11.55 14.21
C CYS A 26 7.49 11.40 12.69
N ALA A 27 8.49 10.69 12.17
CA ALA A 27 8.56 10.28 10.78
C ALA A 27 8.68 8.75 10.70
N VAL A 28 7.85 8.14 9.84
CA VAL A 28 7.74 6.68 9.71
C VAL A 28 7.82 6.29 8.23
N VAL A 29 8.65 5.31 7.91
CA VAL A 29 8.78 4.77 6.55
C VAL A 29 8.17 3.38 6.47
N GLY A 30 7.08 3.25 5.74
CA GLY A 30 6.34 2.00 5.59
C GLY A 30 5.75 1.47 6.90
N THR A 31 5.16 0.27 6.81
CA THR A 31 4.53 -0.42 7.97
C THR A 31 5.23 -1.74 8.31
N LEU A 32 6.36 -2.03 7.65
CA LEU A 32 7.12 -3.25 7.90
C LEU A 32 8.01 -3.11 9.13
N ARG A 33 8.36 -4.25 9.73
CA ARG A 33 9.31 -4.35 10.85
C ARG A 33 8.85 -3.62 12.11
N GLY A 34 7.49 -3.47 12.27
CA GLY A 34 6.81 -2.97 13.47
C GLY A 34 6.74 -1.46 13.57
N THR A 35 7.11 -0.67 12.54
CA THR A 35 6.86 0.77 12.48
C THR A 35 5.38 1.10 12.71
N GLU A 36 4.47 0.15 12.51
CA GLU A 36 3.07 0.25 12.86
C GLU A 36 2.83 0.66 14.32
N ARG A 37 3.70 0.25 15.25
CA ARG A 37 3.59 0.62 16.66
C ARG A 37 3.73 2.12 16.88
N ILE A 38 4.66 2.75 16.16
CA ILE A 38 4.85 4.21 16.23
C ILE A 38 3.60 4.91 15.72
N ILE A 39 3.04 4.43 14.60
CA ILE A 39 1.80 4.97 14.03
C ILE A 39 0.66 4.87 15.05
N TRP A 40 0.45 3.70 15.65
CA TRP A 40 -0.59 3.50 16.66
C TRP A 40 -0.42 4.40 17.89
N GLU A 41 0.81 4.54 18.40
CA GLU A 41 1.07 5.44 19.52
C GLU A 41 0.88 6.92 19.16
N CYS A 42 1.27 7.33 17.94
CA CYS A 42 0.97 8.68 17.46
C CYS A 42 -0.54 8.91 17.39
N GLN A 43 -1.28 7.97 16.80
CA GLN A 43 -2.74 8.07 16.69
C GLN A 43 -3.42 8.11 18.08
N LYS A 44 -3.04 7.21 18.98
CA LYS A 44 -3.56 7.13 20.35
C LYS A 44 -3.33 8.41 21.13
N ARG A 45 -2.20 9.08 20.92
CA ARG A 45 -1.81 10.32 21.60
C ARG A 45 -2.23 11.58 20.84
N ASN A 46 -2.91 11.44 19.71
CA ASN A 46 -3.17 12.55 18.78
C ASN A 46 -1.89 13.35 18.45
N HIS A 47 -0.78 12.62 18.32
CA HIS A 47 0.54 13.18 18.07
C HIS A 47 0.81 13.26 16.57
N PRO A 48 1.29 14.38 16.01
CA PRO A 48 1.54 14.51 14.59
C PRO A 48 2.67 13.59 14.14
N PHE A 49 2.45 12.93 12.99
CA PHE A 49 3.46 12.11 12.35
C PHE A 49 3.44 12.29 10.83
N TYR A 50 4.56 11.97 10.20
CA TYR A 50 4.68 11.89 8.75
C TYR A 50 4.88 10.43 8.35
N TYR A 51 3.97 9.94 7.52
CA TYR A 51 4.06 8.62 6.95
C TYR A 51 4.60 8.70 5.53
N MET A 52 5.72 8.02 5.27
CA MET A 52 6.33 7.91 3.97
C MET A 52 6.25 6.47 3.46
N ASP A 53 5.80 6.29 2.23
CA ASP A 53 5.73 4.99 1.57
C ASP A 53 5.97 5.14 0.07
N HIS A 54 6.14 4.03 -0.63
CA HIS A 54 6.23 4.05 -2.08
C HIS A 54 5.02 4.73 -2.71
N ALA A 55 5.24 5.50 -3.77
CA ALA A 55 4.17 6.08 -4.55
C ALA A 55 3.37 4.98 -5.26
N TYR A 56 2.18 5.32 -5.71
CA TYR A 56 1.33 4.39 -6.46
C TYR A 56 1.85 4.13 -7.87
N PHE A 57 2.56 5.11 -8.47
CA PHE A 57 3.12 5.03 -9.81
C PHE A 57 4.63 5.11 -9.76
N GLY A 58 5.31 4.46 -10.71
CA GLY A 58 6.76 4.54 -10.84
C GLY A 58 7.54 3.98 -9.64
N ALA A 59 6.90 3.18 -8.82
CA ALA A 59 7.54 2.49 -7.70
C ALA A 59 8.37 1.32 -8.21
N THR A 60 9.33 1.59 -9.09
CA THR A 60 10.33 0.58 -9.45
C THR A 60 11.14 0.28 -8.20
N ARG A 61 11.08 -0.96 -7.74
CA ARG A 61 11.91 -1.48 -6.65
C ARG A 61 13.35 -1.75 -7.07
N ASP A 62 13.76 -1.18 -8.19
CA ASP A 62 15.13 -1.29 -8.64
C ASP A 62 16.03 -0.34 -7.85
N TYR A 63 16.40 -0.79 -6.65
CA TYR A 63 17.37 -0.09 -5.79
C TYR A 63 18.75 0.04 -6.43
N LYS A 64 18.99 -0.57 -7.61
CA LYS A 64 20.26 -0.47 -8.32
C LYS A 64 20.38 0.83 -9.12
N SER A 65 19.26 1.44 -9.49
CA SER A 65 19.24 2.71 -10.22
C SER A 65 19.40 3.95 -9.33
N GLY A 66 19.60 3.77 -8.02
CA GLY A 66 19.76 4.86 -7.06
C GLY A 66 18.45 5.55 -6.69
N PRO A 67 18.50 6.53 -5.77
CA PRO A 67 17.30 7.19 -5.24
C PRO A 67 16.55 8.05 -6.25
N SER A 68 17.14 8.36 -7.40
CA SER A 68 16.53 9.23 -8.44
C SER A 68 15.38 8.56 -9.22
N GLY A 69 15.21 7.24 -9.11
CA GLY A 69 14.13 6.50 -9.78
C GLY A 69 12.99 6.06 -8.86
N VAL A 70 13.07 6.34 -7.56
CA VAL A 70 12.05 5.89 -6.61
C VAL A 70 11.18 7.05 -6.18
N LEU A 71 9.89 6.94 -6.45
CA LEU A 71 8.90 7.92 -6.01
C LEU A 71 8.30 7.50 -4.68
N TYR A 72 8.14 8.46 -3.80
CA TYR A 72 7.51 8.28 -2.48
C TYR A 72 6.30 9.18 -2.34
N ARG A 73 5.32 8.72 -1.58
CA ARG A 73 4.24 9.54 -1.04
C ARG A 73 4.56 9.90 0.39
N LEU A 74 4.22 11.11 0.78
CA LEU A 74 4.37 11.62 2.14
C LEU A 74 3.03 12.17 2.61
N ILE A 75 2.51 11.66 3.71
CA ILE A 75 1.20 12.04 4.24
C ILE A 75 1.36 12.39 5.72
N ARG A 76 0.69 13.46 6.15
CA ARG A 76 0.72 13.90 7.55
C ARG A 76 -0.44 13.30 8.33
N SER A 77 -0.14 12.75 9.51
CA SER A 77 -1.07 12.23 10.53
C SER A 77 -2.03 11.14 10.06
N GLN A 78 -1.81 10.56 8.90
CA GLN A 78 -2.54 9.42 8.37
C GLN A 78 -1.67 8.63 7.40
N MET A 79 -2.06 7.41 7.05
CA MET A 79 -1.31 6.56 6.11
C MET A 79 -1.82 6.71 4.67
N GLN A 80 -3.07 7.12 4.51
CA GLN A 80 -3.69 7.40 3.22
C GLN A 80 -4.62 8.59 3.38
N LEU A 81 -4.83 9.33 2.30
CA LEU A 81 -5.85 10.36 2.27
C LEU A 81 -7.22 9.71 2.33
N ASN A 82 -8.07 10.20 3.20
CA ASN A 82 -9.46 9.75 3.37
C ASN A 82 -10.47 10.75 2.79
N TYR A 83 -10.00 11.70 2.01
CA TYR A 83 -10.80 12.72 1.35
C TYR A 83 -10.27 12.98 -0.07
N ILE A 84 -11.14 13.48 -0.92
CA ILE A 84 -10.79 13.91 -2.28
C ILE A 84 -10.13 15.28 -2.16
N VAL A 85 -8.94 15.41 -2.77
CA VAL A 85 -8.21 16.68 -2.87
C VAL A 85 -8.54 17.28 -4.23
N GLU A 86 -8.93 18.55 -4.27
CA GLU A 86 -8.97 19.29 -5.52
C GLU A 86 -7.56 19.46 -6.05
N LEU A 87 -7.37 19.11 -7.33
CA LEU A 87 -6.06 19.19 -7.97
C LEU A 87 -5.84 20.60 -8.53
N GLU A 88 -4.70 21.17 -8.22
CA GLU A 88 -4.25 22.45 -8.76
C GLU A 88 -3.50 22.27 -10.09
N LYS A 89 -3.23 23.36 -10.78
CA LYS A 89 -2.51 23.33 -12.06
C LYS A 89 -1.12 22.69 -11.95
N GLU A 90 -0.44 22.91 -10.86
CA GLU A 90 0.87 22.33 -10.53
C GLU A 90 0.82 20.81 -10.38
N ASP A 91 -0.27 20.26 -9.84
CA ASP A 91 -0.45 18.83 -9.70
C ASP A 91 -0.59 18.15 -11.07
N TYR A 92 -1.32 18.74 -12.00
CA TYR A 92 -1.41 18.26 -13.38
C TYR A 92 -0.06 18.31 -14.10
N GLN A 93 0.76 19.35 -13.84
CA GLN A 93 2.11 19.43 -14.39
C GLN A 93 3.02 18.34 -13.83
N ARG A 94 2.88 18.00 -12.54
CA ARG A 94 3.60 16.89 -11.92
C ARG A 94 3.20 15.56 -12.53
N ILE A 95 1.92 15.29 -12.70
CA ILE A 95 1.39 14.05 -13.32
C ILE A 95 1.98 13.88 -14.73
N LYS A 96 2.06 14.94 -15.53
CA LYS A 96 2.64 14.90 -16.88
C LYS A 96 4.11 14.47 -16.90
N LYS A 97 4.87 14.72 -15.83
CA LYS A 97 6.28 14.30 -15.71
C LYS A 97 6.43 12.78 -15.55
N PHE A 98 5.41 12.07 -15.08
CA PHE A 98 5.44 10.62 -14.90
C PHE A 98 5.06 9.82 -16.15
N GLY A 99 4.88 10.50 -17.29
CA GLY A 99 4.49 9.91 -18.56
C GLY A 99 2.96 9.80 -18.71
N LYS A 100 2.53 9.55 -19.93
CA LYS A 100 1.12 9.24 -20.20
C LYS A 100 0.81 7.87 -19.62
N GLN A 101 -0.06 7.84 -18.62
CA GLN A 101 -0.73 6.61 -18.26
C GLN A 101 -1.89 6.44 -19.25
N GLU A 102 -1.79 5.44 -20.10
CA GLU A 102 -2.89 5.04 -20.96
C GLU A 102 -3.81 4.15 -20.14
N TRP A 103 -5.02 4.64 -19.90
CA TRP A 103 -6.07 3.84 -19.26
C TRP A 103 -6.46 2.70 -20.20
N LYS A 104 -6.40 1.49 -19.71
CA LYS A 104 -6.80 0.31 -20.49
C LYS A 104 -8.33 0.20 -20.51
N PRO A 105 -8.93 -0.23 -21.61
CA PRO A 105 -10.37 -0.45 -21.68
C PRO A 105 -10.78 -1.58 -20.71
N PHE A 106 -11.96 -1.44 -20.13
CA PHE A 106 -12.52 -2.47 -19.27
C PHE A 106 -12.83 -3.75 -20.05
N HIS A 107 -12.33 -4.88 -19.59
CA HIS A 107 -12.53 -6.19 -20.20
C HIS A 107 -13.87 -6.82 -19.75
N LYS A 108 -15.00 -6.43 -20.37
CA LYS A 108 -16.34 -6.96 -20.03
C LYS A 108 -16.41 -8.48 -20.07
N ASN A 109 -15.72 -9.10 -21.01
CA ASN A 109 -15.71 -10.56 -21.25
C ASN A 109 -14.51 -11.24 -20.58
N GLY A 110 -13.87 -10.61 -19.61
CA GLY A 110 -12.76 -11.22 -18.89
C GLY A 110 -13.17 -12.54 -18.23
N GLU A 111 -12.25 -13.48 -18.22
CA GLU A 111 -12.51 -14.89 -17.85
C GLU A 111 -12.45 -15.14 -16.35
N HIS A 112 -11.72 -14.29 -15.61
CA HIS A 112 -11.47 -14.51 -14.19
C HIS A 112 -11.49 -13.21 -13.36
N ILE A 113 -11.64 -13.40 -12.06
CA ILE A 113 -11.41 -12.36 -11.04
C ILE A 113 -10.02 -12.59 -10.44
N LEU A 114 -9.23 -11.53 -10.32
CA LEU A 114 -7.93 -11.59 -9.64
C LEU A 114 -8.07 -11.09 -8.21
N LEU A 115 -7.92 -11.99 -7.23
CA LEU A 115 -7.97 -11.65 -5.81
C LEU A 115 -6.53 -11.48 -5.29
N CYS A 116 -6.16 -10.24 -4.93
CA CYS A 116 -4.85 -9.90 -4.38
C CYS A 116 -4.97 -9.62 -2.88
N PRO A 117 -4.66 -10.60 -2.00
CA PRO A 117 -4.84 -10.44 -0.57
C PRO A 117 -3.86 -9.40 0.02
N PRO A 118 -4.22 -8.79 1.17
CA PRO A 118 -3.30 -8.00 1.96
C PRO A 118 -2.16 -8.87 2.48
N THR A 119 -1.01 -8.28 2.71
CA THR A 119 0.08 -8.98 3.39
C THR A 119 -0.22 -9.17 4.87
N LYS A 120 0.45 -10.12 5.53
CA LYS A 120 0.33 -10.35 6.99
C LYS A 120 0.53 -9.06 7.81
N ALA A 121 1.43 -8.16 7.36
CA ALA A 121 1.65 -6.88 8.02
C ALA A 121 0.43 -5.96 7.90
N ILE A 122 -0.22 -5.93 6.74
CA ILE A 122 -1.44 -5.16 6.53
C ILE A 122 -2.62 -5.75 7.31
N CYS A 123 -2.75 -7.08 7.32
CA CYS A 123 -3.77 -7.75 8.14
C CYS A 123 -3.65 -7.35 9.61
N ARG A 124 -2.43 -7.39 10.16
CA ARG A 124 -2.15 -6.98 11.54
C ARG A 124 -2.44 -5.50 11.77
N LEU A 125 -2.00 -4.63 10.85
CA LEU A 125 -2.17 -3.18 10.97
C LEU A 125 -3.63 -2.76 11.05
N TYR A 126 -4.49 -3.40 10.28
CA TYR A 126 -5.92 -3.07 10.18
C TYR A 126 -6.84 -4.05 10.92
N ASN A 127 -6.27 -4.96 11.72
CA ASN A 127 -7.01 -5.97 12.48
C ASN A 127 -7.99 -6.79 11.60
N LEU A 128 -7.50 -7.24 10.44
CA LEU A 128 -8.30 -8.00 9.45
C LEU A 128 -8.31 -9.51 9.72
N GLY A 129 -7.78 -9.96 10.84
CA GLY A 129 -7.49 -11.36 11.08
C GLY A 129 -6.19 -11.79 10.39
N ASP A 130 -6.05 -13.10 10.12
CA ASP A 130 -4.94 -13.58 9.32
C ASP A 130 -5.22 -13.51 7.81
N GLU A 131 -4.16 -13.65 7.01
CA GLU A 131 -4.25 -13.57 5.55
C GLU A 131 -5.18 -14.64 4.97
N GLN A 132 -5.17 -15.88 5.52
CA GLN A 132 -5.98 -16.96 4.99
C GLN A 132 -7.47 -16.75 5.30
N LEU A 133 -7.79 -16.36 6.53
CA LEU A 133 -9.16 -16.00 6.91
C LEU A 133 -9.73 -14.89 6.03
N TRP A 134 -8.92 -13.88 5.72
CA TRP A 134 -9.33 -12.81 4.81
C TRP A 134 -9.61 -13.37 3.41
N ILE A 135 -8.71 -14.22 2.86
CA ILE A 135 -8.91 -14.87 1.56
C ILE A 135 -10.20 -15.64 1.52
N ASP A 136 -10.44 -16.53 2.49
CA ASP A 136 -11.60 -17.40 2.54
C ASP A 136 -12.90 -16.60 2.64
N THR A 137 -12.88 -15.53 3.42
CA THR A 137 -14.01 -14.58 3.53
C THR A 137 -14.30 -13.92 2.18
N GLN A 138 -13.26 -13.42 1.48
CA GLN A 138 -13.48 -12.77 0.18
C GLN A 138 -13.90 -13.77 -0.90
N LEU A 139 -13.37 -14.98 -0.91
CA LEU A 139 -13.79 -16.02 -1.85
C LEU A 139 -15.27 -16.35 -1.67
N THR A 140 -15.71 -16.56 -0.42
CA THR A 140 -17.11 -16.83 -0.11
C THR A 140 -18.02 -15.67 -0.54
N GLU A 141 -17.58 -14.44 -0.34
CA GLU A 141 -18.36 -13.27 -0.73
C GLU A 141 -18.44 -13.12 -2.25
N LEU A 142 -17.33 -13.22 -2.95
CA LEU A 142 -17.27 -13.06 -4.41
C LEU A 142 -18.08 -14.12 -5.15
N GLN A 143 -18.10 -15.36 -4.67
CA GLN A 143 -18.88 -16.45 -5.26
C GLN A 143 -20.39 -16.21 -5.28
N LYS A 144 -20.90 -15.26 -4.48
CA LYS A 144 -22.31 -14.85 -4.53
C LYS A 144 -22.64 -13.99 -5.76
N TYR A 145 -21.65 -13.39 -6.40
CA TYR A 145 -21.83 -12.39 -7.46
C TYR A 145 -21.29 -12.83 -8.81
N THR A 146 -20.52 -13.92 -8.87
CA THR A 146 -19.90 -14.35 -10.12
C THR A 146 -19.60 -15.86 -10.12
N ASP A 147 -19.81 -16.50 -11.26
CA ASP A 147 -19.39 -17.88 -11.55
C ASP A 147 -17.99 -17.94 -12.17
N ARG A 148 -17.33 -16.78 -12.36
CA ARG A 148 -15.98 -16.74 -12.92
C ARG A 148 -14.98 -17.39 -11.99
N ASN A 149 -13.94 -17.99 -12.59
CA ASN A 149 -12.79 -18.46 -11.83
C ASN A 149 -12.16 -17.31 -11.02
N ILE A 150 -11.84 -17.56 -9.75
CA ILE A 150 -11.15 -16.60 -8.87
C ILE A 150 -9.72 -17.06 -8.67
N ILE A 151 -8.77 -16.28 -9.18
CA ILE A 151 -7.34 -16.53 -9.04
C ILE A 151 -6.83 -15.75 -7.83
N VAL A 152 -6.35 -16.45 -6.81
CA VAL A 152 -5.71 -15.81 -5.64
C VAL A 152 -4.23 -15.57 -5.93
N ARG A 153 -3.83 -14.30 -5.99
CA ARG A 153 -2.44 -13.91 -6.26
C ARG A 153 -1.77 -13.36 -5.00
N LYS A 154 -0.97 -14.16 -4.35
CA LYS A 154 -0.12 -13.73 -3.23
C LYS A 154 1.13 -12.98 -3.72
N LYS A 155 1.76 -12.20 -2.84
CA LYS A 155 2.91 -11.34 -3.17
C LYS A 155 4.14 -12.10 -3.66
N ASP A 156 4.33 -13.34 -3.22
CA ASP A 156 5.44 -14.23 -3.55
C ASP A 156 5.23 -15.07 -4.82
N THR A 157 4.12 -14.86 -5.50
CA THR A 157 3.80 -15.52 -6.76
C THR A 157 4.87 -15.21 -7.82
N LYS A 158 5.40 -16.27 -8.46
CA LYS A 158 6.42 -16.15 -9.54
C LYS A 158 5.87 -15.58 -10.83
N VAL A 159 4.56 -15.71 -11.07
CA VAL A 159 3.90 -15.18 -12.27
C VAL A 159 3.78 -13.66 -12.15
N SER A 160 4.11 -12.93 -13.19
CA SER A 160 4.01 -11.47 -13.21
C SER A 160 2.55 -11.00 -13.03
N LEU A 161 2.36 -9.79 -12.52
CA LEU A 161 1.02 -9.21 -12.41
C LEU A 161 0.39 -9.03 -13.78
N GLN A 162 1.17 -8.57 -14.77
CA GLN A 162 0.69 -8.38 -16.15
C GLN A 162 0.11 -9.66 -16.73
N LYS A 163 0.77 -10.81 -16.50
CA LYS A 163 0.27 -12.12 -16.94
C LYS A 163 -1.07 -12.49 -16.29
N HIS A 164 -1.28 -12.15 -15.03
CA HIS A 164 -2.55 -12.35 -14.34
C HIS A 164 -3.64 -11.34 -14.75
N LEU A 165 -3.26 -10.21 -15.31
CA LEU A 165 -4.20 -9.20 -15.81
C LEU A 165 -4.67 -9.49 -17.25
N GLU A 166 -3.99 -10.40 -17.98
CA GLU A 166 -4.48 -10.86 -19.27
C GLU A 166 -5.84 -11.53 -19.10
N ASN A 167 -6.85 -11.07 -19.85
CA ASN A 167 -8.24 -11.54 -19.76
C ASN A 167 -8.87 -11.46 -18.35
N CYS A 168 -8.32 -10.66 -17.47
CA CYS A 168 -8.89 -10.41 -16.15
C CYS A 168 -10.16 -9.55 -16.28
N HIS A 169 -11.28 -9.99 -15.69
CA HIS A 169 -12.52 -9.23 -15.67
C HIS A 169 -12.48 -8.12 -14.63
N ALA A 170 -11.99 -8.44 -13.44
CA ALA A 170 -11.86 -7.48 -12.35
C ALA A 170 -10.75 -7.90 -11.37
N ILE A 171 -10.15 -6.92 -10.73
CA ILE A 171 -9.23 -7.14 -9.62
C ILE A 171 -9.88 -6.74 -8.30
N VAL A 172 -9.74 -7.59 -7.30
CA VAL A 172 -10.18 -7.35 -5.93
C VAL A 172 -8.95 -7.33 -5.02
N THR A 173 -8.79 -6.26 -4.26
CA THR A 173 -7.62 -6.11 -3.42
C THR A 173 -7.87 -5.22 -2.21
N TYR A 174 -7.03 -5.33 -1.20
CA TYR A 174 -7.00 -4.44 -0.05
C TYR A 174 -5.65 -3.70 -0.02
N GLN A 175 -5.69 -2.39 -0.34
CA GLN A 175 -4.54 -1.48 -0.32
C GLN A 175 -3.32 -1.90 -1.17
N SER A 176 -3.50 -2.67 -2.23
CA SER A 176 -2.41 -3.02 -3.12
C SER A 176 -2.29 -2.06 -4.30
N THR A 177 -1.07 -1.73 -4.69
CA THR A 177 -0.79 -0.99 -5.93
C THR A 177 -1.20 -1.79 -7.19
N ALA A 178 -1.42 -3.09 -7.07
CA ALA A 178 -1.91 -3.92 -8.17
C ALA A 178 -3.23 -3.41 -8.77
N ALA A 179 -4.11 -2.78 -7.96
CA ALA A 179 -5.32 -2.14 -8.47
C ALA A 179 -5.02 -0.97 -9.41
N ILE A 180 -3.98 -0.20 -9.11
CA ILE A 180 -3.55 0.94 -9.93
C ILE A 180 -2.88 0.46 -11.23
N GLU A 181 -2.14 -0.64 -11.15
CA GLU A 181 -1.50 -1.23 -12.32
C GLU A 181 -2.50 -1.94 -13.27
N ALA A 182 -3.70 -2.23 -12.78
CA ALA A 182 -4.77 -2.88 -13.53
C ALA A 182 -5.61 -1.90 -14.39
N ILE A 183 -5.52 -0.61 -14.10
CA ILE A 183 -6.21 0.46 -14.83
C ILE A 183 -5.32 0.91 -15.99
#